data_ffc3c9d7d6cd438e45c88967acb8f043
#
_entry.id   ffc3c9d7d6cd438e45c88967acb8f043
#
_cell.length_a   1.000
_cell.length_b   1.000
_cell.length_c   1.000
_cell.angle_alpha   90.00
_cell.angle_beta   90.00
_cell.angle_gamma   90.00
#
_symmetry.space_group_name_H-M   'P 1'
#
loop_
_entity.id
_entity.type
_entity.pdbx_description
1 polymer ?
#
loop_
_entity_poly.entity_id
_entity_poly.type
_entity_poly.pdbx_seq_one_letter_code
_entity_poly.pdbx_strand_id
1 'polypeptide(L)'
;HGYTDTRSGAMFRYVSPDYMRLVPWEGEGLRPVGYGYDSICAIVEAALRVNAAAAGLDGEAALAARQRVLREIDQRGILATPANSWINELVTEAARKSIAADGRWMEIVYEPQPHVREKGSPT
;
A
#
# COMPACT_ATOMS: atom_id res chain seq x y z
N HIS A 1 6.38 -4.54 15.76
CA HIS A 1 7.71 -4.11 16.19
C HIS A 1 8.30 -5.09 17.17
N GLY A 2 9.63 -5.20 17.17
CA GLY A 2 10.38 -5.98 18.14
C GLY A 2 11.70 -5.27 18.43
N TYR A 3 12.17 -5.41 19.66
CA TYR A 3 13.51 -4.99 20.04
C TYR A 3 14.12 -6.01 20.98
N THR A 4 15.44 -6.03 21.05
CA THR A 4 16.19 -6.87 21.94
C THR A 4 16.66 -6.04 23.13
N ASP A 5 16.35 -6.49 24.34
CA ASP A 5 16.94 -5.89 25.53
C ASP A 5 18.43 -6.25 25.60
N THR A 6 19.28 -5.25 25.57
CA THR A 6 20.73 -5.41 25.57
C THR A 6 21.28 -5.96 26.90
N ARG A 7 20.51 -5.90 27.99
CA ARG A 7 20.93 -6.40 29.32
C ARG A 7 20.64 -7.87 29.51
N SER A 8 19.46 -8.33 29.07
CA SER A 8 19.01 -9.71 29.24
C SER A 8 19.13 -10.55 27.98
N GLY A 9 19.35 -9.94 26.82
CA GLY A 9 19.27 -10.59 25.51
C GLY A 9 17.84 -11.01 25.11
N ALA A 10 16.84 -10.69 25.93
CA ALA A 10 15.46 -11.05 25.64
C ALA A 10 14.91 -10.25 24.45
N MET A 11 14.21 -10.94 23.58
CA MET A 11 13.52 -10.31 22.44
C MET A 11 12.07 -10.06 22.82
N PHE A 12 11.67 -8.79 22.77
CA PHE A 12 10.28 -8.38 22.96
C PHE A 12 9.62 -8.12 21.61
N ARG A 13 8.41 -8.64 21.44
CA ARG A 13 7.56 -8.39 20.27
C ARG A 13 6.24 -7.84 20.74
N TYR A 14 5.81 -6.76 20.13
CA TYR A 14 4.54 -6.11 20.43
C TYR A 14 3.96 -5.46 19.18
N VAL A 15 2.65 -5.29 19.16
CA VAL A 15 1.97 -4.48 18.12
C VAL A 15 2.26 -3.02 18.44
N SER A 16 2.79 -2.29 17.45
CA SER A 16 2.99 -0.84 17.61
C SER A 16 1.66 -0.14 17.89
N PRO A 17 1.59 0.72 18.90
CA PRO A 17 0.40 1.56 19.13
C PRO A 17 0.06 2.47 17.95
N ASP A 18 1.06 2.82 17.14
CA ASP A 18 0.84 3.59 15.91
C ASP A 18 0.23 2.74 14.81
N TYR A 19 0.49 1.43 14.82
CA TYR A 19 -0.13 0.50 13.89
C TYR A 19 -1.58 0.22 14.26
N MET A 20 -1.85 -0.14 15.51
CA MET A 20 -3.21 -0.37 16.01
C MET A 20 -3.23 -0.27 17.54
N ARG A 21 -4.22 0.41 18.07
CA ARG A 21 -4.59 0.43 19.49
C ARG A 21 -6.10 0.49 19.64
N LEU A 22 -6.59 0.07 20.79
CA LEU A 22 -8.01 0.15 21.13
C LEU A 22 -8.23 1.35 22.06
N VAL A 23 -9.18 2.19 21.74
CA VAL A 23 -9.52 3.40 22.53
C VAL A 23 -10.99 3.42 22.90
N PRO A 24 -11.38 3.98 24.05
CA PRO A 24 -12.76 4.28 24.36
C PRO A 24 -13.37 5.22 23.32
N TRP A 25 -14.67 5.05 23.05
CA TRP A 25 -15.43 5.89 22.13
C TRP A 25 -16.89 5.98 22.59
N GLU A 26 -17.75 6.74 21.91
CA GLU A 26 -19.15 6.95 22.28
C GLU A 26 -20.06 5.71 22.08
N GLY A 27 -19.60 4.69 21.33
CA GLY A 27 -20.32 3.45 21.10
C GLY A 27 -19.99 2.35 22.09
N GLU A 28 -20.57 1.17 21.89
CA GLU A 28 -20.30 -0.01 22.70
C GLU A 28 -18.89 -0.57 22.44
N GLY A 29 -18.21 -0.96 23.51
CA GLY A 29 -16.87 -1.57 23.46
C GLY A 29 -15.75 -0.57 23.21
N LEU A 30 -14.68 -1.02 22.54
CA LEU A 30 -13.49 -0.22 22.19
C LEU A 30 -13.37 -0.07 20.68
N ARG A 31 -13.01 1.15 20.24
CA ARG A 31 -12.75 1.43 18.82
C ARG A 31 -11.26 1.22 18.50
N PRO A 32 -10.94 0.46 17.44
CA PRO A 32 -9.58 0.40 16.95
C PRO A 32 -9.22 1.70 16.23
N VAL A 33 -7.96 2.15 16.42
CA VAL A 33 -7.35 3.30 15.73
C VAL A 33 -5.90 2.98 15.40
N GLY A 34 -5.33 3.67 14.43
CA GLY A 34 -3.95 3.53 13.99
C GLY A 34 -3.85 3.20 12.50
N TYR A 35 -2.68 3.44 11.92
CA TYR A 35 -2.52 3.39 10.46
C TYR A 35 -2.85 2.01 9.85
N GLY A 36 -2.67 0.91 10.60
CA GLY A 36 -3.05 -0.42 10.11
C GLY A 36 -4.56 -0.58 9.97
N TYR A 37 -5.32 -0.10 10.96
CA TYR A 37 -6.77 -0.09 10.90
C TYR A 37 -7.28 0.92 9.88
N ASP A 38 -6.76 2.14 9.92
CA ASP A 38 -7.19 3.25 9.05
C ASP A 38 -6.95 2.93 7.57
N SER A 39 -5.84 2.23 7.24
CA SER A 39 -5.57 1.76 5.88
C SER A 39 -6.63 0.78 5.38
N ILE A 40 -7.05 -0.17 6.22
CA ILE A 40 -8.10 -1.13 5.85
C ILE A 40 -9.44 -0.42 5.69
N CYS A 41 -9.78 0.47 6.62
CA CYS A 41 -11.01 1.27 6.52
C CYS A 41 -11.06 2.08 5.24
N ALA A 42 -9.97 2.74 4.87
CA ALA A 42 -9.89 3.53 3.64
C ALA A 42 -10.12 2.68 2.38
N ILE A 43 -9.61 1.43 2.34
CA ILE A 43 -9.86 0.49 1.24
C ILE A 43 -11.34 0.09 1.18
N VAL A 44 -11.93 -0.24 2.34
CA VAL A 44 -13.35 -0.62 2.43
C VAL A 44 -14.26 0.54 2.01
N GLU A 45 -13.98 1.75 2.50
CA GLU A 45 -14.73 2.96 2.13
C GLU A 45 -14.63 3.26 0.64
N ALA A 46 -13.45 3.10 0.05
CA ALA A 46 -13.25 3.25 -1.40
C ALA A 46 -14.08 2.22 -2.18
N ALA A 47 -14.09 0.96 -1.76
CA ALA A 47 -14.89 -0.08 -2.38
C ALA A 47 -16.40 0.20 -2.28
N LEU A 48 -16.87 0.68 -1.13
CA LEU A 48 -18.26 1.10 -0.94
C LEU A 48 -18.63 2.28 -1.86
N ARG A 49 -17.76 3.27 -2.01
CA ARG A 49 -17.95 4.38 -2.97
C ARG A 49 -18.08 3.91 -4.40
N VAL A 50 -17.21 2.98 -4.83
CA VAL A 50 -17.28 2.39 -6.19
C VAL A 50 -18.60 1.68 -6.40
N ASN A 51 -19.08 0.91 -5.41
CA ASN A 51 -20.37 0.22 -5.51
C ASN A 51 -21.55 1.19 -5.50
N ALA A 52 -21.52 2.20 -4.62
CA ALA A 52 -22.59 3.21 -4.54
C ALA A 52 -22.72 4.03 -5.83
N ALA A 53 -21.62 4.27 -6.54
CA ALA A 53 -21.63 5.01 -7.79
C ALA A 53 -22.45 4.34 -8.90
N ALA A 54 -22.65 3.03 -8.82
CA ALA A 54 -23.45 2.26 -9.77
C ALA A 54 -24.87 1.96 -9.28
N ALA A 55 -25.28 2.50 -8.14
CA ALA A 55 -26.62 2.24 -7.59
C ALA A 55 -27.71 2.72 -8.55
N GLY A 56 -28.64 1.86 -8.88
CA GLY A 56 -29.72 2.16 -9.82
C GLY A 56 -29.31 2.25 -11.30
N LEU A 57 -28.06 1.88 -11.63
CA LEU A 57 -27.55 1.84 -13.00
C LEU A 57 -27.30 0.40 -13.42
N ASP A 58 -27.45 0.12 -14.71
CA ASP A 58 -27.21 -1.18 -15.31
C ASP A 58 -26.20 -1.13 -16.47
N GLY A 59 -25.62 -2.25 -16.81
CA GLY A 59 -24.76 -2.45 -17.98
C GLY A 59 -23.60 -1.47 -18.07
N GLU A 60 -23.43 -0.85 -19.21
CA GLU A 60 -22.33 0.07 -19.49
C GLU A 60 -22.36 1.34 -18.62
N ALA A 61 -23.55 1.84 -18.27
CA ALA A 61 -23.67 3.02 -17.41
C ALA A 61 -23.14 2.74 -15.99
N ALA A 62 -23.46 1.57 -15.44
CA ALA A 62 -22.91 1.14 -14.15
C ALA A 62 -21.39 0.96 -14.19
N LEU A 63 -20.87 0.36 -15.28
CA LEU A 63 -19.43 0.18 -15.47
C LEU A 63 -18.69 1.54 -15.56
N ALA A 64 -19.21 2.45 -16.39
CA ALA A 64 -18.63 3.78 -16.56
C ALA A 64 -18.62 4.59 -15.24
N ALA A 65 -19.68 4.50 -14.44
CA ALA A 65 -19.76 5.15 -13.14
C ALA A 65 -18.70 4.60 -12.16
N ARG A 66 -18.52 3.28 -12.08
CA ARG A 66 -17.47 2.65 -11.26
C ARG A 66 -16.07 3.05 -11.72
N GLN A 67 -15.80 3.00 -13.02
CA GLN A 67 -14.50 3.37 -13.59
C GLN A 67 -14.14 4.83 -13.33
N ARG A 68 -15.12 5.73 -13.32
CA ARG A 68 -14.88 7.13 -12.97
C ARG A 68 -14.39 7.27 -11.54
N VAL A 69 -15.04 6.62 -10.57
CA VAL A 69 -14.63 6.64 -9.16
C VAL A 69 -13.26 5.99 -8.96
N LEU A 70 -12.97 4.88 -9.66
CA LEU A 70 -11.64 4.25 -9.61
C LEU A 70 -10.56 5.19 -10.11
N ARG A 71 -10.77 5.89 -11.23
CA ARG A 71 -9.81 6.90 -11.72
C ARG A 71 -9.59 8.05 -10.73
N GLU A 72 -10.63 8.49 -10.05
CA GLU A 72 -10.49 9.52 -8.99
C GLU A 72 -9.64 9.01 -7.81
N ILE A 73 -9.80 7.74 -7.42
CA ILE A 73 -9.01 7.10 -6.36
C ILE A 73 -7.55 7.00 -6.79
N ASP A 74 -7.29 6.53 -8.01
CA ASP A 74 -5.94 6.40 -8.57
C ASP A 74 -5.22 7.77 -8.65
N GLN A 75 -5.92 8.80 -9.12
CA GLN A 75 -5.37 10.16 -9.23
C GLN A 75 -5.01 10.79 -7.89
N ARG A 76 -5.72 10.43 -6.82
CA ARG A 76 -5.39 10.89 -5.47
C ARG A 76 -4.08 10.30 -4.94
N GLY A 77 -3.72 9.10 -5.38
CA GLY A 77 -2.47 8.42 -4.99
C GLY A 77 -2.36 8.09 -3.49
N ILE A 78 -3.48 8.07 -2.74
CA ILE A 78 -3.49 7.82 -1.29
C ILE A 78 -3.55 6.32 -1.00
N LEU A 79 -4.36 5.59 -1.78
CA LEU A 79 -4.50 4.15 -1.65
C LEU A 79 -3.52 3.43 -2.57
N ALA A 80 -2.96 2.33 -2.09
CA ALA A 80 -2.22 1.41 -2.93
C ALA A 80 -3.20 0.70 -3.88
N THR A 81 -3.21 1.11 -5.14
CA THR A 81 -4.01 0.51 -6.21
C THR A 81 -3.09 -0.13 -7.24
N PRO A 82 -3.59 -1.02 -8.12
CA PRO A 82 -2.78 -1.56 -9.21
C PRO A 82 -2.13 -0.49 -10.09
N ALA A 83 -2.75 0.69 -10.20
CA ALA A 83 -2.22 1.81 -10.99
C ALA A 83 -0.95 2.44 -10.40
N ASN A 84 -0.71 2.30 -9.09
CA ASN A 84 0.45 2.90 -8.41
C ASN A 84 1.34 1.92 -7.65
N SER A 85 0.90 0.69 -7.43
CA SER A 85 1.67 -0.33 -6.67
C SER A 85 2.87 -0.90 -7.43
N TRP A 86 2.94 -0.71 -8.75
CA TRP A 86 4.07 -1.15 -9.57
C TRP A 86 5.43 -0.55 -9.12
N ILE A 87 5.40 0.60 -8.46
CA ILE A 87 6.61 1.22 -7.89
C ILE A 87 7.26 0.30 -6.85
N ASN A 88 6.45 -0.33 -5.99
CA ASN A 88 6.94 -1.28 -4.98
C ASN A 88 7.52 -2.54 -5.64
N GLU A 89 6.92 -2.98 -6.75
CA GLU A 89 7.44 -4.12 -7.51
C GLU A 89 8.83 -3.83 -8.09
N LEU A 90 9.06 -2.62 -8.61
CA LEU A 90 10.39 -2.22 -9.10
C LEU A 90 11.44 -2.18 -7.98
N VAL A 91 11.08 -1.73 -6.78
CA VAL A 91 11.98 -1.75 -5.63
C VAL A 91 12.35 -3.18 -5.25
N THR A 92 11.37 -4.08 -5.22
CA THR A 92 11.57 -5.50 -4.94
C THR A 92 12.44 -6.15 -6.02
N GLU A 93 12.20 -5.85 -7.29
CA GLU A 93 12.99 -6.33 -8.41
C GLU A 93 14.44 -5.82 -8.33
N ALA A 94 14.64 -4.53 -8.01
CA ALA A 94 15.96 -3.96 -7.84
C ALA A 94 16.75 -4.66 -6.73
N ALA A 95 16.11 -4.90 -5.58
CA ALA A 95 16.73 -5.64 -4.49
C ALA A 95 17.11 -7.07 -4.90
N ARG A 96 16.21 -7.79 -5.55
CA ARG A 96 16.46 -9.16 -6.04
C ARG A 96 17.61 -9.20 -7.05
N LYS A 97 17.64 -8.29 -8.02
CA LYS A 97 18.73 -8.19 -9.02
C LYS A 97 20.06 -7.85 -8.36
N SER A 98 20.06 -6.92 -7.38
CA SER A 98 21.27 -6.58 -6.63
C SER A 98 21.83 -7.77 -5.87
N ILE A 99 21.00 -8.52 -5.17
CA ILE A 99 21.42 -9.74 -4.45
C ILE A 99 22.01 -10.76 -5.43
N ALA A 100 21.37 -11.00 -6.57
CA ALA A 100 21.85 -11.94 -7.58
C ALA A 100 23.15 -11.50 -8.27
N ALA A 101 23.49 -10.21 -8.19
CA ALA A 101 24.69 -9.61 -8.76
C ALA A 101 25.70 -9.18 -7.67
N ASP A 102 25.79 -9.93 -6.57
CA ASP A 102 26.76 -9.71 -5.47
C ASP A 102 26.74 -8.28 -4.90
N GLY A 103 25.55 -7.71 -4.77
CA GLY A 103 25.34 -6.38 -4.16
C GLY A 103 25.60 -5.20 -5.10
N ARG A 104 25.62 -5.41 -6.41
CA ARG A 104 25.76 -4.30 -7.37
C ARG A 104 24.62 -3.31 -7.27
N TRP A 105 24.95 -2.06 -7.54
CA TRP A 105 23.96 -0.97 -7.54
C TRP A 105 22.98 -1.11 -8.70
N MET A 106 21.69 -1.11 -8.37
CA MET A 106 20.60 -1.10 -9.34
C MET A 106 19.98 0.29 -9.42
N GLU A 107 19.62 0.68 -10.62
CA GLU A 107 18.89 1.90 -10.92
C GLU A 107 17.48 1.56 -11.34
N ILE A 108 16.49 2.26 -10.75
CA ILE A 108 15.10 2.18 -11.16
C ILE A 108 14.85 3.32 -12.16
N VAL A 109 14.53 2.95 -13.38
CA VAL A 109 14.16 3.88 -14.46
C VAL A 109 12.64 3.91 -14.52
N TYR A 110 12.05 5.09 -14.42
CA TYR A 110 10.59 5.25 -14.38
C TYR A 110 9.98 5.53 -15.75
N GLU A 111 10.72 6.15 -16.66
CA GLU A 111 10.26 6.55 -18.00
C GLU A 111 11.25 6.16 -19.09
N PRO A 112 10.80 5.92 -20.34
CA PRO A 112 9.39 5.82 -20.81
C PRO A 112 8.69 4.53 -20.40
N GLN A 113 9.45 3.48 -20.09
CA GLN A 113 8.95 2.21 -19.59
C GLN A 113 9.63 1.87 -18.26
N PRO A 114 8.87 1.71 -17.18
CA PRO A 114 9.43 1.39 -15.88
C PRO A 114 10.22 0.07 -15.91
N HIS A 115 11.49 0.10 -15.48
CA HIS A 115 12.35 -1.09 -15.41
C HIS A 115 13.51 -0.90 -14.43
N VAL A 116 14.18 -2.00 -14.11
CA VAL A 116 15.37 -2.01 -13.26
C VAL A 116 16.58 -2.44 -14.10
N ARG A 117 17.65 -1.67 -14.03
CA ARG A 117 18.94 -1.98 -14.66
C ARG A 117 20.10 -1.85 -13.68
N GLU A 118 21.25 -2.44 -14.02
CA GLU A 118 22.47 -2.19 -13.28
C GLU A 118 22.95 -0.75 -13.52
N LYS A 119 23.33 -0.05 -12.44
CA LYS A 119 23.81 1.33 -12.55
C LYS A 119 25.10 1.40 -13.35
N GLY A 120 25.09 2.21 -14.40
CA GLY A 120 26.25 2.36 -15.30
C GLY A 120 26.22 1.41 -16.50
N SER A 121 25.22 0.57 -16.68
CA SER A 121 25.01 -0.17 -17.93
C SER A 121 24.57 0.78 -19.03
N PRO A 122 25.12 0.67 -20.25
CA PRO A 122 24.63 1.46 -21.37
C PRO A 122 23.16 1.17 -21.68
N THR A 123 22.45 2.19 -22.13
CA THR A 123 21.06 2.10 -22.61
C THR A 123 20.94 1.29 -23.88
#